data_f68d08d16b9347102781f94d07029814
#
_entry.id   f68d08d16b9347102781f94d07029814
#
_cell.length_a   1.000
_cell.length_b   1.000
_cell.length_c   1.000
_cell.angle_alpha   90.00
_cell.angle_beta   90.00
_cell.angle_gamma   90.00
#
_symmetry.space_group_name_H-M   'P 1'
#
loop_
_entity.id
_entity.type
_entity.pdbx_description
1 polymer ?
#
loop_
_entity_poly.entity_id
_entity_poly.type
_entity_poly.pdbx_seq_one_letter_code
_entity_poly.pdbx_strand_id
1 'polypeptide(L)'
;NLEDPAVFSQKMKRGKRIQKSSDFMIIARIESLIAGKPMEDALNRATKYLKAGIDGIMIHSKSKNPDEILEFAEKYKHLLQTLKLNKPLVCVPTTYNLITEDELSAAGFSIIIYANHLLRSAYQAMTKTAKTLLRKQRSLEVDPFCTPVREIFKTVGFLDVKEKDQQDEKTTNTPVIIPAAGEAPSLEKILNGKPKAMLEICGKTLINHQIQTLSNANLADITLIAGYGKEKLYAEGISIMENPDYHKGSLLNSIMVAKEKMTNGFIMLYSDILIEDQILKKLKECKEDIILVADNSTQYHEPEEGNVLDYIIAKNHYKPKRREIRFISENTVAKIGSKINPETATHEFIGLARFSKTGAEQFLETYNDVVKRFTGPFQESEDISRLSFTDLIQEMIDRDFDIHYMEIHKGWLEIHNAEHITLAQKSFSA
;
A
#
# COMPACT_ATOMS: atom_id res chain seq x y z
N ASN A 1 -0.80 46.42 -11.76
CA ASN A 1 -0.15 47.06 -10.62
C ASN A 1 0.56 46.02 -9.78
N LEU A 2 1.82 46.28 -9.40
CA LEU A 2 2.56 45.40 -8.48
C LEU A 2 2.10 45.67 -7.04
N GLU A 3 1.97 44.64 -6.24
CA GLU A 3 1.73 44.76 -4.82
C GLU A 3 2.95 45.40 -4.10
N ASP A 4 2.69 46.10 -3.00
CA ASP A 4 3.78 46.64 -2.17
C ASP A 4 4.69 45.51 -1.69
N PRO A 5 6.02 45.63 -1.84
CA PRO A 5 6.95 44.54 -1.47
C PRO A 5 6.94 44.18 0.01
N ALA A 6 6.59 45.10 0.91
CA ALA A 6 6.52 44.84 2.35
C ALA A 6 5.26 43.99 2.67
N VAL A 7 4.12 44.31 2.05
CA VAL A 7 2.88 43.55 2.17
C VAL A 7 3.07 42.13 1.64
N PHE A 8 3.66 42.00 0.45
CA PHE A 8 3.95 40.70 -0.15
C PHE A 8 4.92 39.87 0.73
N SER A 9 5.94 40.49 1.30
CA SER A 9 6.87 39.83 2.23
C SER A 9 6.16 39.27 3.47
N GLN A 10 5.13 39.96 3.99
CA GLN A 10 4.33 39.43 5.11
C GLN A 10 3.54 38.20 4.71
N LYS A 11 2.98 38.13 3.48
CA LYS A 11 2.34 36.95 2.94
C LYS A 11 3.32 35.77 2.88
N MET A 12 4.53 36.00 2.39
CA MET A 12 5.57 34.97 2.32
C MET A 12 5.96 34.45 3.70
N LYS A 13 6.15 35.33 4.68
CA LYS A 13 6.42 34.96 6.08
C LYS A 13 5.30 34.04 6.67
N ARG A 14 4.04 34.40 6.37
CA ARG A 14 2.89 33.56 6.79
C ARG A 14 2.96 32.18 6.15
N GLY A 15 3.18 32.09 4.83
CA GLY A 15 3.33 30.85 4.10
C GLY A 15 4.44 29.97 4.71
N LYS A 16 5.61 30.56 4.97
CA LYS A 16 6.74 29.85 5.57
C LYS A 16 6.44 29.34 6.98
N ARG A 17 5.67 30.11 7.78
CA ARG A 17 5.31 29.70 9.15
C ARG A 17 4.37 28.51 9.22
N ILE A 18 3.46 28.36 8.23
CA ILE A 18 2.48 27.27 8.19
C ILE A 18 2.94 26.08 7.34
N GLN A 19 4.10 26.18 6.72
CA GLN A 19 4.71 25.12 5.92
C GLN A 19 4.94 23.87 6.80
N LYS A 20 4.38 22.73 6.39
CA LYS A 20 4.46 21.47 7.17
C LYS A 20 5.71 20.65 6.87
N SER A 21 6.27 20.77 5.66
CA SER A 21 7.45 20.03 5.22
C SER A 21 8.47 20.95 4.57
N SER A 22 9.77 20.70 4.79
CA SER A 22 10.87 21.37 4.09
C SER A 22 10.92 21.04 2.60
N ASP A 23 10.29 19.95 2.17
CA ASP A 23 10.27 19.48 0.79
C ASP A 23 9.31 20.29 -0.07
N PHE A 24 8.39 21.04 0.55
CA PHE A 24 7.51 21.97 -0.11
C PHE A 24 8.18 23.35 -0.20
N MET A 25 8.57 23.77 -1.42
CA MET A 25 9.25 25.05 -1.67
C MET A 25 8.25 26.18 -1.95
N ILE A 26 8.51 27.36 -1.37
CA ILE A 26 7.81 28.61 -1.68
C ILE A 26 8.73 29.49 -2.48
N ILE A 27 8.44 29.65 -3.78
CA ILE A 27 9.21 30.47 -4.73
C ILE A 27 8.44 31.75 -5.02
N ALA A 28 9.07 32.89 -4.81
CA ALA A 28 8.45 34.18 -5.08
C ALA A 28 8.72 34.63 -6.52
N ARG A 29 7.64 34.87 -7.26
CA ARG A 29 7.71 35.40 -8.62
C ARG A 29 7.80 36.92 -8.60
N ILE A 30 8.76 37.47 -9.35
CA ILE A 30 9.02 38.91 -9.50
C ILE A 30 8.58 39.35 -10.89
N GLU A 31 7.65 40.27 -10.95
CA GLU A 31 7.05 40.83 -12.17
C GLU A 31 7.51 42.27 -12.46
N SER A 32 8.57 42.73 -11.83
CA SER A 32 9.07 44.12 -12.00
C SER A 32 9.35 44.43 -13.46
N LEU A 33 10.11 43.61 -14.17
CA LEU A 33 10.46 43.79 -15.57
C LEU A 33 9.23 43.74 -16.50
N ILE A 34 8.29 42.85 -16.21
CA ILE A 34 7.00 42.78 -16.92
C ILE A 34 6.21 44.09 -16.77
N ALA A 35 6.24 44.68 -15.58
CA ALA A 35 5.56 45.92 -15.25
C ALA A 35 6.33 47.18 -15.71
N GLY A 36 7.45 47.02 -16.41
CA GLY A 36 8.30 48.13 -16.87
C GLY A 36 9.00 48.86 -15.76
N LYS A 37 9.24 48.20 -14.61
CA LYS A 37 10.05 48.75 -13.50
C LYS A 37 11.53 48.48 -13.75
N PRO A 38 12.43 49.32 -13.21
CA PRO A 38 13.87 49.12 -13.37
C PRO A 38 14.37 47.85 -12.65
N MET A 39 15.58 47.42 -13.01
CA MET A 39 16.27 46.26 -12.44
C MET A 39 16.43 46.38 -10.91
N GLU A 40 16.64 47.58 -10.41
CA GLU A 40 16.77 47.88 -8.98
C GLU A 40 15.49 47.54 -8.20
N ASP A 41 14.30 47.75 -8.78
CA ASP A 41 13.03 47.32 -8.13
C ASP A 41 12.96 45.80 -8.04
N ALA A 42 13.39 45.08 -9.09
CA ALA A 42 13.42 43.63 -9.07
C ALA A 42 14.36 43.08 -7.98
N LEU A 43 15.56 43.65 -7.85
CA LEU A 43 16.54 43.27 -6.84
C LEU A 43 16.12 43.66 -5.41
N ASN A 44 15.47 44.78 -5.24
CA ASN A 44 14.92 45.21 -3.95
C ASN A 44 13.82 44.22 -3.49
N ARG A 45 12.93 43.81 -4.39
CA ARG A 45 11.91 42.77 -4.12
C ARG A 45 12.55 41.45 -3.79
N ALA A 46 13.53 40.99 -4.58
CA ALA A 46 14.26 39.75 -4.30
C ALA A 46 14.87 39.79 -2.89
N THR A 47 15.52 40.89 -2.53
CA THR A 47 16.13 41.07 -1.20
C THR A 47 15.10 40.94 -0.07
N LYS A 48 13.95 41.62 -0.19
CA LYS A 48 12.90 41.62 0.82
C LYS A 48 12.27 40.22 0.96
N TYR A 49 12.06 39.51 -0.17
CA TYR A 49 11.45 38.20 -0.20
C TYR A 49 12.40 37.13 0.36
N LEU A 50 13.68 37.17 0.01
CA LEU A 50 14.70 36.29 0.61
C LEU A 50 14.80 36.48 2.13
N LYS A 51 14.79 37.73 2.61
CA LYS A 51 14.74 38.05 4.05
C LYS A 51 13.44 37.60 4.72
N ALA A 52 12.36 37.37 3.98
CA ALA A 52 11.12 36.80 4.46
C ALA A 52 11.19 35.29 4.60
N GLY A 53 12.28 34.61 4.14
CA GLY A 53 12.57 33.20 4.33
C GLY A 53 12.08 32.30 3.20
N ILE A 54 11.75 32.83 2.03
CA ILE A 54 11.34 32.01 0.87
C ILE A 54 12.46 31.11 0.37
N ASP A 55 12.09 30.10 -0.42
CA ASP A 55 13.00 29.05 -0.86
C ASP A 55 13.64 29.33 -2.22
N GLY A 56 13.15 30.30 -2.98
CA GLY A 56 13.73 30.69 -4.26
C GLY A 56 13.04 31.93 -4.89
N ILE A 57 13.62 32.42 -5.96
CA ILE A 57 13.10 33.52 -6.75
C ILE A 57 12.83 33.06 -8.17
N MET A 58 11.69 33.45 -8.74
CA MET A 58 11.40 33.37 -10.16
C MET A 58 11.40 34.78 -10.73
N ILE A 59 12.24 35.03 -11.72
CA ILE A 59 12.24 36.30 -12.49
C ILE A 59 11.55 36.08 -13.82
N HIS A 60 10.81 37.08 -14.27
CA HIS A 60 10.11 37.04 -15.55
C HIS A 60 10.34 38.32 -16.34
N SER A 61 10.55 38.21 -17.66
CA SER A 61 10.65 39.30 -18.62
C SER A 61 9.73 39.06 -19.81
N LYS A 62 9.26 40.15 -20.42
CA LYS A 62 8.54 40.17 -21.70
C LYS A 62 9.46 40.48 -22.89
N SER A 63 10.71 40.83 -22.63
CA SER A 63 11.71 41.04 -23.67
C SER A 63 11.90 39.77 -24.52
N LYS A 64 12.17 39.95 -25.82
CA LYS A 64 12.57 38.82 -26.68
C LYS A 64 14.07 38.52 -26.55
N ASN A 65 14.85 39.48 -26.06
CA ASN A 65 16.25 39.35 -25.78
C ASN A 65 16.45 38.88 -24.32
N PRO A 66 17.31 37.89 -24.03
CA PRO A 66 17.56 37.39 -22.68
C PRO A 66 18.40 38.32 -21.78
N ASP A 67 18.91 39.44 -22.28
CA ASP A 67 19.86 40.32 -21.56
C ASP A 67 19.36 40.72 -20.17
N GLU A 68 18.09 41.13 -20.04
CA GLU A 68 17.50 41.48 -18.74
C GLU A 68 17.52 40.34 -17.73
N ILE A 69 17.31 39.14 -18.22
CA ILE A 69 17.29 37.92 -17.38
C ILE A 69 18.71 37.52 -16.95
N LEU A 70 19.66 37.66 -17.86
CA LEU A 70 21.08 37.39 -17.59
C LEU A 70 21.66 38.42 -16.63
N GLU A 71 21.36 39.70 -16.83
CA GLU A 71 21.74 40.79 -15.89
C GLU A 71 21.17 40.53 -14.50
N PHE A 72 19.88 40.15 -14.42
CA PHE A 72 19.28 39.81 -13.13
C PHE A 72 19.99 38.65 -12.47
N ALA A 73 20.30 37.57 -13.21
CA ALA A 73 20.96 36.36 -12.68
C ALA A 73 22.35 36.72 -12.08
N GLU A 74 23.14 37.50 -12.78
CA GLU A 74 24.45 37.99 -12.29
C GLU A 74 24.31 38.76 -10.97
N LYS A 75 23.42 39.76 -10.94
CA LYS A 75 23.18 40.59 -9.75
C LYS A 75 22.55 39.77 -8.61
N TYR A 76 21.72 38.78 -8.92
CA TYR A 76 21.15 37.86 -7.93
C TYR A 76 22.22 36.97 -7.27
N LYS A 77 23.19 36.48 -8.03
CA LYS A 77 24.34 35.76 -7.51
C LYS A 77 25.12 36.58 -6.48
N HIS A 78 25.40 37.85 -6.78
CA HIS A 78 26.04 38.79 -5.84
C HIS A 78 25.18 39.05 -4.60
N LEU A 79 23.86 39.18 -4.78
CA LEU A 79 22.92 39.35 -3.68
C LEU A 79 22.95 38.14 -2.73
N LEU A 80 22.94 36.91 -3.27
CA LEU A 80 23.02 35.68 -2.46
C LEU A 80 24.33 35.60 -1.66
N GLN A 81 25.46 35.96 -2.26
CA GLN A 81 26.76 36.07 -1.57
C GLN A 81 26.70 37.02 -0.40
N THR A 82 26.15 38.23 -0.63
CA THR A 82 25.99 39.25 0.40
C THR A 82 25.11 38.81 1.56
N LEU A 83 24.03 38.10 1.25
CA LEU A 83 23.09 37.59 2.26
C LEU A 83 23.54 36.25 2.87
N LYS A 84 24.62 35.63 2.38
CA LYS A 84 25.12 34.32 2.76
C LYS A 84 24.02 33.21 2.60
N LEU A 85 23.29 33.27 1.51
CA LEU A 85 22.21 32.36 1.17
C LEU A 85 22.58 31.53 -0.06
N ASN A 86 21.98 30.36 -0.15
CA ASN A 86 21.98 29.51 -1.35
C ASN A 86 20.52 29.20 -1.70
N LYS A 87 19.96 29.89 -2.70
CA LYS A 87 18.56 29.81 -3.09
C LYS A 87 18.44 29.74 -4.61
N PRO A 88 17.64 28.79 -5.15
CA PRO A 88 17.48 28.60 -6.59
C PRO A 88 16.88 29.84 -7.26
N LEU A 89 17.34 30.05 -8.48
CA LEU A 89 16.77 31.01 -9.42
C LEU A 89 15.99 30.27 -10.49
N VAL A 90 14.77 30.75 -10.77
CA VAL A 90 13.83 30.10 -11.69
C VAL A 90 13.51 31.06 -12.85
N CYS A 91 13.42 30.55 -14.06
CA CYS A 91 12.97 31.31 -15.24
C CYS A 91 11.96 30.52 -16.09
N VAL A 92 11.28 31.30 -16.97
CA VAL A 92 10.28 30.75 -17.92
C VAL A 92 10.58 31.35 -19.30
N PRO A 93 11.46 30.75 -20.13
CA PRO A 93 11.93 31.30 -21.39
C PRO A 93 10.90 31.22 -22.53
N THR A 94 9.67 31.70 -22.29
CA THR A 94 8.61 31.67 -23.32
C THR A 94 8.79 32.79 -24.37
N THR A 95 9.25 33.97 -23.94
CA THR A 95 9.44 35.15 -24.80
C THR A 95 10.86 35.26 -25.33
N TYR A 96 11.86 35.02 -24.50
CA TYR A 96 13.30 35.03 -24.83
C TYR A 96 13.77 33.61 -25.16
N ASN A 97 13.16 33.01 -26.16
CA ASN A 97 13.31 31.59 -26.51
C ASN A 97 14.52 31.28 -27.42
N LEU A 98 15.43 32.23 -27.59
CA LEU A 98 16.68 32.03 -28.37
C LEU A 98 17.82 31.47 -27.51
N ILE A 99 17.72 31.59 -26.18
CA ILE A 99 18.73 31.11 -25.23
C ILE A 99 18.50 29.63 -24.89
N THR A 100 19.56 28.86 -24.81
CA THR A 100 19.54 27.43 -24.48
C THR A 100 19.49 27.19 -22.98
N GLU A 101 19.14 25.96 -22.57
CA GLU A 101 19.18 25.54 -21.17
C GLU A 101 20.60 25.60 -20.59
N ASP A 102 21.61 25.23 -21.37
CA ASP A 102 23.02 25.26 -20.95
C ASP A 102 23.46 26.70 -20.65
N GLU A 103 23.10 27.65 -21.49
CA GLU A 103 23.41 29.09 -21.29
C GLU A 103 22.69 29.62 -20.04
N LEU A 104 21.42 29.29 -19.86
CA LEU A 104 20.66 29.67 -18.65
C LEU A 104 21.26 29.02 -17.37
N SER A 105 21.61 27.74 -17.44
CA SER A 105 22.27 27.05 -16.34
C SER A 105 23.62 27.66 -15.98
N ALA A 106 24.44 27.97 -16.97
CA ALA A 106 25.72 28.66 -16.78
C ALA A 106 25.55 30.06 -16.15
N ALA A 107 24.45 30.77 -16.47
CA ALA A 107 24.10 32.04 -15.86
C ALA A 107 23.59 31.91 -14.40
N GLY A 108 23.30 30.68 -13.92
CA GLY A 108 22.90 30.41 -12.54
C GLY A 108 21.42 30.10 -12.32
N PHE A 109 20.66 29.85 -13.38
CA PHE A 109 19.28 29.35 -13.24
C PHE A 109 19.30 27.88 -12.86
N SER A 110 18.60 27.53 -11.79
CA SER A 110 18.50 26.15 -11.28
C SER A 110 17.26 25.44 -11.79
N ILE A 111 16.22 26.18 -12.18
CA ILE A 111 14.95 25.62 -12.66
C ILE A 111 14.51 26.43 -13.90
N ILE A 112 14.29 25.71 -15.00
CA ILE A 112 13.86 26.28 -16.29
C ILE A 112 12.50 25.69 -16.62
N ILE A 113 11.46 26.50 -16.78
CA ILE A 113 10.08 26.05 -16.95
C ILE A 113 9.58 26.30 -18.38
N TYR A 114 9.27 25.27 -19.11
CA TYR A 114 8.57 25.31 -20.40
C TYR A 114 7.05 25.27 -20.18
N ALA A 115 6.47 26.41 -19.84
CA ALA A 115 5.13 26.50 -19.25
C ALA A 115 3.96 26.09 -20.14
N ASN A 116 4.00 26.32 -21.45
CA ASN A 116 2.79 26.18 -22.31
C ASN A 116 3.03 25.58 -23.70
N HIS A 117 4.25 25.19 -24.04
CA HIS A 117 4.59 24.71 -25.38
C HIS A 117 3.82 23.46 -25.76
N LEU A 118 3.72 22.48 -24.86
CA LEU A 118 2.97 21.24 -25.10
C LEU A 118 1.48 21.51 -25.30
N LEU A 119 0.88 22.34 -24.44
CA LEU A 119 -0.54 22.70 -24.57
C LEU A 119 -0.84 23.43 -25.88
N ARG A 120 0.03 24.37 -26.28
CA ARG A 120 -0.14 25.11 -27.54
C ARG A 120 0.00 24.20 -28.76
N SER A 121 0.95 23.27 -28.73
CA SER A 121 1.13 22.26 -29.77
C SER A 121 -0.07 21.31 -29.86
N ALA A 122 -0.52 20.80 -28.71
CA ALA A 122 -1.69 19.95 -28.63
C ALA A 122 -2.96 20.66 -29.15
N TYR A 123 -3.20 21.92 -28.78
CA TYR A 123 -4.33 22.70 -29.28
C TYR A 123 -4.31 22.81 -30.81
N GLN A 124 -3.14 23.12 -31.39
CA GLN A 124 -3.00 23.25 -32.84
C GLN A 124 -3.24 21.91 -33.55
N ALA A 125 -2.66 20.82 -33.04
CA ALA A 125 -2.84 19.48 -33.58
C ALA A 125 -4.30 19.03 -33.50
N MET A 126 -4.93 19.17 -32.34
CA MET A 126 -6.34 18.82 -32.14
C MET A 126 -7.28 19.64 -33.04
N THR A 127 -7.00 20.95 -33.20
CA THR A 127 -7.80 21.82 -34.08
C THR A 127 -7.68 21.39 -35.55
N LYS A 128 -6.48 21.03 -36.01
CA LYS A 128 -6.24 20.51 -37.36
C LYS A 128 -7.00 19.21 -37.59
N THR A 129 -6.90 18.28 -36.64
CA THR A 129 -7.59 16.99 -36.68
C THR A 129 -9.11 17.19 -36.75
N ALA A 130 -9.68 17.96 -35.83
CA ALA A 130 -11.14 18.23 -35.80
C ALA A 130 -11.66 18.85 -37.10
N LYS A 131 -10.96 19.87 -37.64
CA LYS A 131 -11.33 20.50 -38.95
C LYS A 131 -11.27 19.50 -40.07
N THR A 132 -10.33 18.58 -40.08
CA THR A 132 -10.19 17.56 -41.16
C THR A 132 -11.31 16.53 -41.08
N LEU A 133 -11.60 16.02 -39.86
CA LEU A 133 -12.73 15.10 -39.61
C LEU A 133 -14.08 15.73 -40.05
N LEU A 134 -14.36 16.96 -39.66
CA LEU A 134 -15.59 17.67 -40.03
C LEU A 134 -15.70 17.80 -41.56
N ARG A 135 -14.61 18.16 -42.25
CA ARG A 135 -14.61 18.33 -43.71
C ARG A 135 -14.72 17.03 -44.45
N LYS A 136 -14.08 15.97 -43.96
CA LYS A 136 -13.98 14.67 -44.69
C LYS A 136 -15.03 13.67 -44.22
N GLN A 137 -15.67 13.88 -43.09
CA GLN A 137 -16.67 13.01 -42.48
C GLN A 137 -16.17 11.54 -42.30
N ARG A 138 -14.84 11.37 -42.14
CA ARG A 138 -14.16 10.09 -41.88
C ARG A 138 -12.77 10.34 -41.31
N SER A 139 -12.16 9.31 -40.70
CA SER A 139 -10.86 9.40 -40.02
C SER A 139 -9.63 9.13 -40.91
N LEU A 140 -9.80 8.56 -42.09
CA LEU A 140 -8.69 8.12 -42.94
C LEU A 140 -7.60 9.18 -43.16
N GLU A 141 -7.98 10.44 -43.36
CA GLU A 141 -7.07 11.54 -43.63
C GLU A 141 -6.38 12.11 -42.39
N VAL A 142 -6.79 11.69 -41.20
CA VAL A 142 -6.14 12.11 -39.95
C VAL A 142 -5.19 11.07 -39.39
N ASP A 143 -5.34 9.79 -39.73
CA ASP A 143 -4.48 8.70 -39.29
C ASP A 143 -2.98 8.96 -39.43
N PRO A 144 -2.45 9.56 -40.53
CA PRO A 144 -1.01 9.78 -40.68
C PRO A 144 -0.38 10.75 -39.64
N PHE A 145 -1.19 11.55 -38.95
CA PHE A 145 -0.72 12.47 -37.92
C PHE A 145 -1.32 12.20 -36.52
N CYS A 146 -2.00 11.06 -36.41
CA CYS A 146 -2.44 10.55 -35.10
C CYS A 146 -1.46 9.50 -34.58
N THR A 147 -1.14 9.59 -33.31
CA THR A 147 -0.36 8.55 -32.64
C THR A 147 -1.17 7.24 -32.58
N PRO A 148 -0.60 6.07 -32.91
CA PRO A 148 -1.27 4.80 -32.78
C PRO A 148 -1.82 4.58 -31.37
N VAL A 149 -3.07 4.09 -31.28
CA VAL A 149 -3.77 3.89 -30.00
C VAL A 149 -2.95 3.01 -29.02
N ARG A 150 -2.24 2.01 -29.57
CA ARG A 150 -1.38 1.13 -28.75
C ARG A 150 -0.24 1.88 -28.05
N GLU A 151 0.33 2.88 -28.74
CA GLU A 151 1.40 3.71 -28.17
C GLU A 151 0.85 4.62 -27.05
N ILE A 152 -0.36 5.18 -27.26
CA ILE A 152 -1.05 5.93 -26.19
C ILE A 152 -1.29 5.03 -24.98
N PHE A 153 -1.81 3.82 -25.18
CA PHE A 153 -2.05 2.86 -24.09
C PHE A 153 -0.78 2.52 -23.32
N LYS A 154 0.35 2.35 -24.02
CA LYS A 154 1.64 2.15 -23.36
C LYS A 154 2.07 3.37 -22.54
N THR A 155 1.92 4.58 -23.12
CA THR A 155 2.36 5.83 -22.47
C THR A 155 1.56 6.15 -21.19
N VAL A 156 0.26 5.83 -21.16
CA VAL A 156 -0.60 6.07 -19.99
C VAL A 156 -0.64 4.88 -19.00
N GLY A 157 0.19 3.85 -19.21
CA GLY A 157 0.24 2.68 -18.32
C GLY A 157 -0.96 1.73 -18.42
N PHE A 158 -1.80 1.87 -19.48
CA PHE A 158 -2.98 1.01 -19.66
C PHE A 158 -2.61 -0.46 -19.86
N LEU A 159 -1.46 -0.74 -20.49
CA LEU A 159 -0.99 -2.11 -20.69
C LEU A 159 -0.61 -2.76 -19.36
N ASP A 160 0.00 -1.99 -18.44
CA ASP A 160 0.36 -2.46 -17.11
C ASP A 160 -0.89 -2.79 -16.26
N VAL A 161 -1.96 -1.99 -16.40
CA VAL A 161 -3.27 -2.27 -15.78
C VAL A 161 -3.85 -3.56 -16.35
N LYS A 162 -3.84 -3.72 -17.68
CA LYS A 162 -4.37 -4.91 -18.34
C LYS A 162 -3.58 -6.18 -18.00
N GLU A 163 -2.26 -6.08 -17.83
CA GLU A 163 -1.42 -7.19 -17.35
C GLU A 163 -1.74 -7.55 -15.90
N LYS A 164 -2.01 -6.55 -15.04
CA LYS A 164 -2.49 -6.77 -13.67
C LYS A 164 -3.86 -7.45 -13.67
N ASP A 165 -4.82 -6.99 -14.47
CA ASP A 165 -6.13 -7.61 -14.59
C ASP A 165 -6.02 -9.08 -15.02
N GLN A 166 -5.11 -9.40 -15.97
CA GLN A 166 -4.85 -10.78 -16.39
C GLN A 166 -4.14 -11.63 -15.32
N GLN A 167 -3.30 -11.02 -14.48
CA GLN A 167 -2.72 -11.68 -13.31
C GLN A 167 -3.78 -11.91 -12.25
N ASP A 168 -4.68 -10.95 -12.04
CA ASP A 168 -5.82 -11.07 -11.12
C ASP A 168 -6.80 -12.16 -11.57
N GLU A 169 -7.08 -12.28 -12.89
CA GLU A 169 -7.84 -13.41 -13.44
C GLU A 169 -7.17 -14.77 -13.19
N LYS A 170 -5.83 -14.84 -13.26
CA LYS A 170 -5.08 -16.06 -12.89
C LYS A 170 -5.12 -16.36 -11.39
N THR A 171 -5.25 -15.32 -10.54
CA THR A 171 -5.37 -15.46 -9.08
C THR A 171 -6.79 -15.91 -8.66
N THR A 172 -7.80 -15.83 -9.54
CA THR A 172 -9.16 -16.34 -9.24
C THR A 172 -9.21 -17.84 -8.98
N ASN A 173 -8.18 -18.59 -9.38
CA ASN A 173 -8.03 -20.02 -9.11
C ASN A 173 -7.14 -20.33 -7.89
N THR A 174 -6.75 -19.34 -7.09
CA THR A 174 -6.01 -19.60 -5.85
C THR A 174 -6.95 -20.22 -4.81
N PRO A 175 -6.73 -21.48 -4.39
CA PRO A 175 -7.58 -22.11 -3.40
C PRO A 175 -7.49 -21.43 -2.05
N VAL A 176 -8.63 -21.26 -1.39
CA VAL A 176 -8.74 -20.78 -0.02
C VAL A 176 -9.07 -21.94 0.89
N ILE A 177 -8.22 -22.20 1.88
CA ILE A 177 -8.38 -23.26 2.86
C ILE A 177 -8.86 -22.65 4.17
N ILE A 178 -10.04 -23.09 4.64
CA ILE A 178 -10.66 -22.61 5.88
C ILE A 178 -10.75 -23.79 6.87
N PRO A 179 -9.88 -23.86 7.88
CA PRO A 179 -9.96 -24.91 8.91
C PRO A 179 -11.08 -24.60 9.90
N ALA A 180 -12.14 -25.39 9.89
CA ALA A 180 -13.33 -25.27 10.74
C ALA A 180 -13.66 -26.55 11.50
N ALA A 181 -12.65 -27.37 11.79
CA ALA A 181 -12.83 -28.69 12.40
C ALA A 181 -12.85 -28.67 13.93
N GLY A 182 -12.42 -27.59 14.57
CA GLY A 182 -12.27 -27.48 16.03
C GLY A 182 -13.59 -27.26 16.78
N GLU A 183 -13.56 -27.57 18.06
CA GLU A 183 -14.61 -27.26 19.04
C GLU A 183 -14.50 -25.78 19.49
N ALA A 184 -15.60 -25.22 19.99
CA ALA A 184 -15.65 -23.88 20.59
C ALA A 184 -16.38 -23.90 21.94
N PRO A 185 -15.75 -24.42 23.01
CA PRO A 185 -16.41 -24.62 24.31
C PRO A 185 -17.01 -23.35 24.92
N SER A 186 -16.36 -22.19 24.72
CA SER A 186 -16.83 -20.88 25.18
C SER A 186 -18.17 -20.45 24.56
N LEU A 187 -18.47 -20.95 23.37
CA LEU A 187 -19.67 -20.64 22.60
C LEU A 187 -20.67 -21.79 22.53
N GLU A 188 -20.41 -22.92 23.20
CA GLU A 188 -21.25 -24.14 23.08
C GLU A 188 -22.72 -23.91 23.39
N LYS A 189 -23.04 -23.08 24.39
CA LYS A 189 -24.41 -22.73 24.76
C LYS A 189 -25.17 -22.00 23.61
N ILE A 190 -24.44 -21.25 22.80
CA ILE A 190 -25.00 -20.50 21.66
C ILE A 190 -25.04 -21.41 20.43
N LEU A 191 -24.00 -22.17 20.22
CA LEU A 191 -23.82 -23.03 19.05
C LEU A 191 -24.70 -24.30 19.08
N ASN A 192 -25.03 -24.83 20.28
CA ASN A 192 -25.83 -26.02 20.44
C ASN A 192 -25.35 -27.19 19.58
N GLY A 193 -24.06 -27.51 19.68
CA GLY A 193 -23.40 -28.57 18.92
C GLY A 193 -23.19 -28.25 17.43
N LYS A 194 -23.34 -26.99 17.01
CA LYS A 194 -22.93 -26.52 15.66
C LYS A 194 -21.45 -26.16 15.69
N PRO A 195 -20.71 -26.36 14.57
CA PRO A 195 -19.37 -25.81 14.47
C PRO A 195 -19.36 -24.29 14.49
N LYS A 196 -18.26 -23.66 14.96
CA LYS A 196 -18.12 -22.21 15.10
C LYS A 196 -18.39 -21.44 13.80
N ALA A 197 -18.02 -21.99 12.65
CA ALA A 197 -18.30 -21.44 11.34
C ALA A 197 -19.81 -21.23 11.05
N MET A 198 -20.68 -21.94 11.79
CA MET A 198 -22.16 -21.81 11.69
C MET A 198 -22.75 -20.82 12.69
N LEU A 199 -21.94 -20.08 13.43
CA LEU A 199 -22.42 -18.99 14.29
C LEU A 199 -23.06 -17.89 13.46
N GLU A 200 -24.26 -17.45 13.86
CA GLU A 200 -25.02 -16.44 13.16
C GLU A 200 -24.71 -15.01 13.66
N ILE A 201 -24.35 -14.13 12.75
CA ILE A 201 -24.13 -12.69 12.98
C ILE A 201 -24.95 -11.90 11.96
N CYS A 202 -25.82 -11.01 12.40
CA CYS A 202 -26.70 -10.22 11.53
C CYS A 202 -27.48 -11.05 10.50
N GLY A 203 -27.95 -12.25 10.91
CA GLY A 203 -28.75 -13.13 10.06
C GLY A 203 -27.97 -13.96 9.02
N LYS A 204 -26.64 -13.94 9.07
CA LYS A 204 -25.76 -14.78 8.25
C LYS A 204 -24.78 -15.54 9.13
N THR A 205 -24.43 -16.75 8.72
CA THR A 205 -23.37 -17.52 9.41
C THR A 205 -21.99 -16.93 9.15
N LEU A 206 -21.03 -17.13 10.06
CA LEU A 206 -19.63 -16.70 9.88
C LEU A 206 -19.08 -17.15 8.54
N ILE A 207 -19.27 -18.41 8.18
CA ILE A 207 -18.80 -18.90 6.88
C ILE A 207 -19.46 -18.18 5.70
N ASN A 208 -20.72 -17.83 5.77
CA ASN A 208 -21.39 -17.07 4.70
C ASN A 208 -20.90 -15.63 4.61
N HIS A 209 -20.51 -15.01 5.71
CA HIS A 209 -19.80 -13.71 5.68
C HIS A 209 -18.46 -13.85 4.97
N GLN A 210 -17.67 -14.88 5.34
CA GLN A 210 -16.36 -15.13 4.71
C GLN A 210 -16.50 -15.42 3.21
N ILE A 211 -17.45 -16.29 2.80
CA ILE A 211 -17.73 -16.57 1.39
C ILE A 211 -18.07 -15.29 0.62
N GLN A 212 -18.88 -14.41 1.19
CA GLN A 212 -19.22 -13.13 0.56
C GLN A 212 -17.97 -12.24 0.36
N THR A 213 -17.13 -12.08 1.41
CA THR A 213 -15.90 -11.30 1.35
C THR A 213 -14.90 -11.89 0.34
N LEU A 214 -14.76 -13.22 0.31
CA LEU A 214 -13.92 -13.94 -0.66
C LEU A 214 -14.43 -13.77 -2.09
N SER A 215 -15.74 -13.85 -2.30
CA SER A 215 -16.39 -13.61 -3.60
C SER A 215 -16.17 -12.18 -4.09
N ASN A 216 -16.28 -11.18 -3.20
CA ASN A 216 -16.00 -9.77 -3.52
C ASN A 216 -14.53 -9.52 -3.91
N ALA A 217 -13.63 -10.42 -3.48
CA ALA A 217 -12.24 -10.44 -3.90
C ALA A 217 -11.96 -11.37 -5.10
N ASN A 218 -12.99 -11.92 -5.74
CA ASN A 218 -12.89 -12.88 -6.84
C ASN A 218 -12.10 -14.15 -6.46
N LEU A 219 -12.32 -14.70 -5.26
CA LEU A 219 -11.78 -15.96 -4.78
C LEU A 219 -12.94 -16.97 -4.67
N ALA A 220 -13.01 -17.90 -5.61
CA ALA A 220 -14.14 -18.84 -5.73
C ALA A 220 -13.82 -20.30 -5.36
N ASP A 221 -12.54 -20.72 -5.40
CA ASP A 221 -12.13 -22.07 -4.98
C ASP A 221 -11.94 -22.14 -3.46
N ILE A 222 -13.04 -22.28 -2.74
CA ILE A 222 -13.05 -22.31 -1.27
C ILE A 222 -13.20 -23.76 -0.80
N THR A 223 -12.32 -24.18 0.11
CA THR A 223 -12.37 -25.49 0.76
C THR A 223 -12.42 -25.33 2.28
N LEU A 224 -13.52 -25.78 2.85
CA LEU A 224 -13.75 -25.81 4.29
C LEU A 224 -13.38 -27.17 4.86
N ILE A 225 -12.57 -27.21 5.92
CA ILE A 225 -12.20 -28.46 6.58
C ILE A 225 -13.09 -28.64 7.79
N ALA A 226 -13.97 -29.63 7.70
CA ALA A 226 -14.94 -30.00 8.73
C ALA A 226 -14.40 -31.03 9.75
N GLY A 227 -14.93 -31.00 10.95
CA GLY A 227 -14.64 -31.96 12.02
C GLY A 227 -15.78 -32.02 13.03
N TYR A 228 -15.67 -31.26 14.14
CA TYR A 228 -16.74 -31.14 15.12
C TYR A 228 -18.04 -30.62 14.50
N GLY A 229 -19.17 -31.32 14.79
CA GLY A 229 -20.49 -30.90 14.32
C GLY A 229 -20.66 -30.88 12.80
N LYS A 230 -19.85 -31.66 12.07
CA LYS A 230 -19.83 -31.66 10.58
C LYS A 230 -21.20 -31.89 9.95
N GLU A 231 -22.06 -32.66 10.60
CA GLU A 231 -23.42 -32.97 10.15
C GLU A 231 -24.36 -31.74 10.18
N LYS A 232 -23.98 -30.70 10.91
CA LYS A 232 -24.67 -29.43 10.98
C LYS A 232 -24.01 -28.32 10.17
N LEU A 233 -22.91 -28.66 9.49
CA LEU A 233 -22.17 -27.72 8.64
C LEU A 233 -22.78 -27.67 7.24
N TYR A 234 -23.21 -26.50 6.82
CA TYR A 234 -23.74 -26.30 5.48
C TYR A 234 -23.29 -24.95 4.93
N ALA A 235 -22.76 -24.96 3.72
CA ALA A 235 -22.45 -23.74 2.96
C ALA A 235 -22.53 -24.02 1.46
N GLU A 236 -23.14 -23.12 0.70
CA GLU A 236 -23.29 -23.28 -0.76
C GLU A 236 -22.06 -22.78 -1.51
N GLY A 237 -21.75 -23.42 -2.65
CA GLY A 237 -20.71 -22.95 -3.57
C GLY A 237 -19.28 -23.22 -3.12
N ILE A 238 -19.07 -24.06 -2.10
CA ILE A 238 -17.73 -24.42 -1.59
C ILE A 238 -17.53 -25.94 -1.53
N SER A 239 -16.26 -26.36 -1.48
CA SER A 239 -15.89 -27.76 -1.21
C SER A 239 -15.78 -27.98 0.30
N ILE A 240 -16.26 -29.11 0.79
CA ILE A 240 -16.08 -29.52 2.18
C ILE A 240 -15.23 -30.79 2.22
N MET A 241 -14.14 -30.77 2.98
CA MET A 241 -13.28 -31.91 3.27
C MET A 241 -13.36 -32.23 4.76
N GLU A 242 -13.25 -33.50 5.14
CA GLU A 242 -13.37 -33.94 6.53
C GLU A 242 -12.00 -34.23 7.14
N ASN A 243 -11.76 -33.71 8.36
CA ASN A 243 -10.69 -34.21 9.23
C ASN A 243 -11.27 -35.16 10.27
N PRO A 244 -11.16 -36.49 10.11
CA PRO A 244 -11.72 -37.45 11.07
C PRO A 244 -10.99 -37.47 12.40
N ASP A 245 -9.72 -37.00 12.41
CA ASP A 245 -8.86 -37.01 13.60
C ASP A 245 -8.77 -35.60 14.26
N TYR A 246 -9.74 -34.68 14.01
CA TYR A 246 -9.73 -33.31 14.50
C TYR A 246 -9.52 -33.20 16.02
N HIS A 247 -9.97 -34.16 16.81
CA HIS A 247 -9.86 -34.21 18.27
C HIS A 247 -8.46 -34.61 18.77
N LYS A 248 -7.59 -35.14 17.91
CA LYS A 248 -6.23 -35.58 18.25
C LYS A 248 -5.16 -34.57 17.83
N GLY A 249 -5.46 -33.76 16.84
CA GLY A 249 -4.51 -32.91 16.18
C GLY A 249 -4.69 -31.42 16.49
N SER A 250 -3.98 -30.63 15.72
CA SER A 250 -4.00 -29.14 15.77
C SER A 250 -4.77 -28.57 14.58
N LEU A 251 -4.88 -27.24 14.56
CA LEU A 251 -5.35 -26.49 13.40
C LEU A 251 -4.55 -26.85 12.14
N LEU A 252 -3.21 -26.99 12.24
CA LEU A 252 -2.35 -27.35 11.13
C LEU A 252 -2.71 -28.72 10.55
N ASN A 253 -3.02 -29.68 11.40
CA ASN A 253 -3.48 -31.03 10.93
C ASN A 253 -4.75 -30.90 10.07
N SER A 254 -5.67 -30.02 10.46
CA SER A 254 -6.87 -29.76 9.66
C SER A 254 -6.52 -29.08 8.33
N ILE A 255 -5.62 -28.11 8.33
CA ILE A 255 -5.14 -27.46 7.09
C ILE A 255 -4.53 -28.49 6.14
N MET A 256 -3.72 -29.43 6.66
CA MET A 256 -3.01 -30.45 5.87
C MET A 256 -3.91 -31.49 5.23
N VAL A 257 -5.18 -31.60 5.63
CA VAL A 257 -6.19 -32.44 4.92
C VAL A 257 -6.33 -31.96 3.46
N ALA A 258 -6.18 -30.65 3.19
CA ALA A 258 -6.29 -30.08 1.86
C ALA A 258 -4.94 -29.94 1.12
N LYS A 259 -3.86 -30.59 1.56
CA LYS A 259 -2.50 -30.42 0.99
C LYS A 259 -2.42 -30.55 -0.53
N GLU A 260 -3.21 -31.44 -1.13
CA GLU A 260 -3.24 -31.64 -2.58
C GLU A 260 -3.73 -30.39 -3.35
N LYS A 261 -4.54 -29.55 -2.70
CA LYS A 261 -5.03 -28.30 -3.29
C LYS A 261 -4.03 -27.14 -3.16
N MET A 262 -2.97 -27.28 -2.36
CA MET A 262 -2.01 -26.19 -2.08
C MET A 262 -0.90 -26.07 -3.10
N THR A 263 -0.70 -27.07 -3.97
CA THR A 263 0.49 -27.22 -4.83
C THR A 263 0.78 -26.07 -5.78
N ASN A 264 -0.21 -25.24 -6.10
CA ASN A 264 -0.05 -24.06 -6.96
C ASN A 264 -0.17 -22.73 -6.20
N GLY A 265 0.01 -22.77 -4.88
CA GLY A 265 -0.24 -21.64 -3.98
C GLY A 265 -1.64 -21.70 -3.39
N PHE A 266 -1.82 -21.06 -2.23
CA PHE A 266 -3.10 -21.06 -1.51
C PHE A 266 -3.20 -19.84 -0.58
N ILE A 267 -4.42 -19.56 -0.11
CA ILE A 267 -4.72 -18.67 1.00
C ILE A 267 -5.27 -19.51 2.15
N MET A 268 -4.74 -19.28 3.35
CA MET A 268 -5.27 -19.85 4.59
C MET A 268 -6.04 -18.77 5.32
N LEU A 269 -7.27 -19.07 5.76
CA LEU A 269 -8.15 -18.15 6.46
C LEU A 269 -8.79 -18.87 7.66
N TYR A 270 -8.59 -18.38 8.88
CA TYR A 270 -9.24 -18.92 10.07
C TYR A 270 -10.77 -18.79 9.98
N SER A 271 -11.49 -19.80 10.43
CA SER A 271 -12.95 -19.90 10.30
C SER A 271 -13.75 -19.00 11.24
N ASP A 272 -13.08 -18.33 12.16
CA ASP A 272 -13.67 -17.53 13.22
C ASP A 272 -13.37 -16.03 13.12
N ILE A 273 -12.79 -15.59 12.02
CA ILE A 273 -12.53 -14.19 11.78
C ILE A 273 -13.48 -13.60 10.73
N LEU A 274 -13.88 -12.35 10.96
CA LEU A 274 -14.49 -11.48 9.98
C LEU A 274 -13.46 -10.46 9.52
N ILE A 275 -13.40 -10.20 8.23
CA ILE A 275 -12.44 -9.27 7.62
C ILE A 275 -13.12 -8.38 6.60
N GLU A 276 -12.63 -7.15 6.45
CA GLU A 276 -13.07 -6.25 5.39
C GLU A 276 -12.50 -6.67 4.01
N ASP A 277 -13.28 -6.47 2.94
CA ASP A 277 -12.92 -6.78 1.55
C ASP A 277 -11.57 -6.20 1.12
N GLN A 278 -11.23 -5.03 1.63
CA GLN A 278 -9.99 -4.30 1.31
C GLN A 278 -8.73 -5.09 1.70
N ILE A 279 -8.79 -5.87 2.79
CA ILE A 279 -7.67 -6.68 3.28
C ILE A 279 -7.33 -7.75 2.25
N LEU A 280 -8.34 -8.49 1.76
CA LEU A 280 -8.13 -9.53 0.75
C LEU A 280 -7.67 -8.96 -0.59
N LYS A 281 -8.24 -7.82 -1.03
CA LYS A 281 -7.82 -7.15 -2.26
C LYS A 281 -6.35 -6.77 -2.20
N LYS A 282 -5.91 -6.21 -1.08
CA LYS A 282 -4.51 -5.82 -0.87
C LYS A 282 -3.58 -7.05 -0.74
N LEU A 283 -4.02 -8.11 -0.07
CA LEU A 283 -3.25 -9.36 0.06
C LEU A 283 -2.97 -10.01 -1.30
N LYS A 284 -3.93 -9.95 -2.23
CA LYS A 284 -3.75 -10.44 -3.60
C LYS A 284 -2.69 -9.67 -4.40
N GLU A 285 -2.51 -8.38 -4.13
CA GLU A 285 -1.52 -7.53 -4.81
C GLU A 285 -0.08 -7.79 -4.36
N CYS A 286 0.11 -8.43 -3.21
CA CYS A 286 1.43 -8.76 -2.68
C CYS A 286 2.14 -9.78 -3.58
N LYS A 287 3.47 -9.65 -3.73
CA LYS A 287 4.27 -10.47 -4.66
C LYS A 287 5.16 -11.50 -3.97
N GLU A 288 5.38 -11.33 -2.68
CA GLU A 288 6.24 -12.17 -1.86
C GLU A 288 5.69 -13.59 -1.78
N ASP A 289 6.57 -14.57 -1.58
CA ASP A 289 6.19 -15.99 -1.61
C ASP A 289 5.32 -16.41 -0.43
N ILE A 290 5.59 -15.88 0.75
CA ILE A 290 4.83 -16.16 1.97
C ILE A 290 4.52 -14.86 2.69
N ILE A 291 3.23 -14.58 2.89
CA ILE A 291 2.75 -13.34 3.49
C ILE A 291 1.74 -13.67 4.58
N LEU A 292 2.00 -13.18 5.76
CA LEU A 292 1.08 -13.19 6.89
C LEU A 292 0.38 -11.84 6.99
N VAL A 293 -0.90 -11.81 7.32
CA VAL A 293 -1.58 -10.53 7.61
C VAL A 293 -1.44 -10.22 9.10
N ALA A 294 -0.91 -9.06 9.42
CA ALA A 294 -0.50 -8.68 10.75
C ALA A 294 -1.11 -7.33 11.16
N ASP A 295 -1.84 -7.33 12.28
CA ASP A 295 -2.46 -6.11 12.83
C ASP A 295 -1.51 -5.43 13.82
N ASN A 296 -1.27 -4.14 13.64
CA ASN A 296 -0.47 -3.31 14.53
C ASN A 296 -1.30 -2.63 15.65
N SER A 297 -2.62 -2.82 15.66
CA SER A 297 -3.50 -2.16 16.64
C SER A 297 -3.44 -2.78 18.04
N THR A 298 -2.93 -4.02 18.17
CA THR A 298 -2.73 -4.71 19.45
C THR A 298 -1.88 -3.95 20.46
N GLN A 299 -1.00 -3.06 20.00
CA GLN A 299 -0.22 -2.18 20.88
C GLN A 299 -1.08 -1.19 21.70
N TYR A 300 -2.37 -1.08 21.39
CA TYR A 300 -3.33 -0.14 21.98
C TYR A 300 -4.46 -0.84 22.75
N HIS A 301 -4.45 -2.17 22.84
CA HIS A 301 -5.46 -2.95 23.53
C HIS A 301 -4.80 -3.93 24.51
N GLU A 302 -5.35 -4.07 25.69
CA GLU A 302 -4.95 -5.14 26.60
C GLU A 302 -5.52 -6.47 26.09
N PRO A 303 -4.74 -7.58 26.13
CA PRO A 303 -5.25 -8.90 25.78
C PRO A 303 -6.41 -9.27 26.72
N GLU A 304 -7.50 -9.78 26.17
CA GLU A 304 -8.60 -10.30 26.99
C GLU A 304 -8.14 -11.50 27.81
N GLU A 305 -8.57 -11.58 29.06
CA GLU A 305 -8.19 -12.66 29.98
C GLU A 305 -8.64 -14.03 29.42
N GLY A 306 -7.69 -14.92 29.18
CA GLY A 306 -7.93 -16.26 28.62
C GLY A 306 -7.88 -16.38 27.09
N ASN A 307 -7.59 -15.31 26.37
CA ASN A 307 -7.40 -15.37 24.91
C ASN A 307 -5.91 -15.58 24.58
N VAL A 308 -5.61 -16.62 23.80
CA VAL A 308 -4.26 -16.93 23.34
C VAL A 308 -4.09 -16.32 21.94
N LEU A 309 -3.35 -15.22 21.86
CA LEU A 309 -3.09 -14.52 20.61
C LEU A 309 -1.78 -14.99 19.96
N ASP A 310 -1.76 -15.08 18.66
CA ASP A 310 -0.54 -15.32 17.89
C ASP A 310 0.18 -14.00 17.59
N TYR A 311 1.30 -13.77 18.27
CA TYR A 311 2.08 -12.53 18.13
C TYR A 311 3.19 -12.65 17.09
N ILE A 312 3.54 -11.51 16.50
CA ILE A 312 4.67 -11.36 15.58
C ILE A 312 5.66 -10.33 16.14
N ILE A 313 6.95 -10.65 16.00
CA ILE A 313 8.05 -9.68 16.12
C ILE A 313 8.62 -9.44 14.73
N ALA A 314 8.53 -8.22 14.21
CA ALA A 314 9.09 -7.82 12.94
C ALA A 314 10.63 -7.65 13.02
N LYS A 315 11.37 -8.10 11.99
CA LYS A 315 12.85 -8.06 11.93
C LYS A 315 13.40 -6.64 12.06
N ASN A 316 12.70 -5.65 11.56
CA ASN A 316 13.13 -4.25 11.50
C ASN A 316 12.19 -3.30 12.24
N HIS A 317 11.60 -3.73 13.35
CA HIS A 317 10.73 -2.86 14.15
C HIS A 317 11.57 -1.81 14.89
N TYR A 318 11.79 -0.68 14.21
CA TYR A 318 12.46 0.50 14.75
C TYR A 318 11.43 1.52 15.21
N LYS A 319 11.40 1.82 16.51
CA LYS A 319 10.67 2.99 17.02
C LYS A 319 11.57 4.22 16.81
N PRO A 320 11.27 5.13 15.87
CA PRO A 320 12.13 6.26 15.58
C PRO A 320 12.17 7.20 16.78
N LYS A 321 13.34 7.40 17.37
CA LYS A 321 13.59 8.42 18.42
C LYS A 321 13.63 9.83 17.84
N ARG A 322 13.75 10.00 16.51
CA ARG A 322 13.75 11.25 15.75
C ARG A 322 13.01 11.06 14.43
N ARG A 323 12.63 12.17 13.81
CA ARG A 323 11.97 12.20 12.49
C ARG A 323 13.00 11.81 11.41
N GLU A 324 13.05 10.54 11.05
CA GLU A 324 13.90 9.98 9.99
C GLU A 324 13.01 9.45 8.87
N ILE A 325 13.37 9.77 7.61
CA ILE A 325 12.78 9.10 6.45
C ILE A 325 13.56 7.81 6.26
N ARG A 326 12.88 6.67 6.41
CA ARG A 326 13.40 5.37 5.99
C ARG A 326 12.48 4.82 4.91
N PHE A 327 13.09 4.36 3.84
CA PHE A 327 12.41 3.46 2.92
C PHE A 327 12.47 2.07 3.55
N ILE A 328 11.38 1.66 4.23
CA ILE A 328 11.25 0.30 4.75
C ILE A 328 10.97 -0.58 3.55
N SER A 329 11.99 -1.29 3.09
CA SER A 329 11.90 -2.14 1.89
C SER A 329 11.43 -3.56 2.17
N GLU A 330 11.40 -4.00 3.44
CA GLU A 330 11.14 -5.40 3.75
C GLU A 330 10.37 -5.54 5.07
N ASN A 331 9.08 -5.90 4.97
CA ASN A 331 8.25 -6.28 6.11
C ASN A 331 8.47 -7.78 6.38
N THR A 332 9.60 -8.15 7.00
CA THR A 332 9.94 -9.53 7.32
C THR A 332 9.70 -9.86 8.78
N VAL A 333 9.26 -11.09 9.03
CA VAL A 333 9.00 -11.63 10.37
C VAL A 333 10.30 -12.16 10.97
N ALA A 334 10.63 -11.77 12.21
CA ALA A 334 11.73 -12.34 12.98
C ALA A 334 11.28 -13.49 13.88
N LYS A 335 10.06 -13.37 14.44
CA LYS A 335 9.49 -14.37 15.34
C LYS A 335 7.97 -14.34 15.26
N ILE A 336 7.34 -15.54 15.36
CA ILE A 336 5.90 -15.71 15.47
C ILE A 336 5.58 -16.78 16.51
N GLY A 337 4.52 -16.60 17.28
CA GLY A 337 4.04 -17.61 18.25
C GLY A 337 3.15 -17.02 19.32
N SER A 338 2.50 -17.90 20.07
CA SER A 338 1.56 -17.55 21.15
C SER A 338 2.24 -17.27 22.49
N LYS A 339 3.49 -17.74 22.68
CA LYS A 339 4.27 -17.53 23.90
C LYS A 339 5.18 -16.29 23.83
N ILE A 340 5.06 -15.46 22.81
CA ILE A 340 5.75 -14.18 22.71
C ILE A 340 5.17 -13.23 23.75
N ASN A 341 6.05 -12.55 24.52
CA ASN A 341 5.61 -11.52 25.47
C ASN A 341 4.90 -10.38 24.72
N PRO A 342 3.64 -10.04 25.06
CA PRO A 342 2.88 -8.96 24.43
C PRO A 342 3.61 -7.62 24.41
N GLU A 343 4.42 -7.30 25.44
CA GLU A 343 5.18 -6.05 25.51
C GLU A 343 6.29 -5.94 24.43
N THR A 344 6.76 -7.08 23.92
CA THR A 344 7.79 -7.15 22.87
C THR A 344 7.21 -7.41 21.50
N ALA A 345 5.95 -7.82 21.44
CA ALA A 345 5.23 -8.05 20.21
C ALA A 345 5.11 -6.74 19.40
N THR A 346 5.22 -6.85 18.09
CA THR A 346 5.04 -5.71 17.19
C THR A 346 3.68 -5.70 16.54
N HIS A 347 3.14 -6.89 16.29
CA HIS A 347 1.86 -7.13 15.63
C HIS A 347 1.22 -8.40 16.17
N GLU A 348 -0.05 -8.57 15.83
CA GLU A 348 -0.81 -9.80 15.98
C GLU A 348 -1.04 -10.45 14.62
N PHE A 349 -0.83 -11.76 14.52
CA PHE A 349 -1.22 -12.53 13.35
C PHE A 349 -2.71 -12.82 13.39
N ILE A 350 -3.44 -12.37 12.39
CA ILE A 350 -4.91 -12.42 12.39
C ILE A 350 -5.50 -13.74 11.86
N GLY A 351 -4.69 -14.76 11.58
CA GLY A 351 -5.19 -16.01 11.00
C GLY A 351 -5.46 -15.96 9.49
N LEU A 352 -4.82 -15.03 8.78
CA LEU A 352 -4.90 -14.91 7.32
C LEU A 352 -3.50 -14.90 6.72
N ALA A 353 -3.22 -15.84 5.83
CA ALA A 353 -1.92 -15.99 5.17
C ALA A 353 -2.07 -16.34 3.70
N ARG A 354 -1.14 -15.86 2.87
CA ARG A 354 -1.06 -16.20 1.44
C ARG A 354 0.29 -16.84 1.12
N PHE A 355 0.23 -17.89 0.32
CA PHE A 355 1.40 -18.59 -0.19
C PHE A 355 1.37 -18.59 -1.72
N SER A 356 2.46 -18.18 -2.35
CA SER A 356 2.69 -18.40 -3.78
C SER A 356 2.89 -19.91 -4.03
N LYS A 357 3.07 -20.30 -5.28
CA LYS A 357 3.46 -21.68 -5.60
C LYS A 357 4.77 -22.07 -4.89
N THR A 358 5.80 -21.24 -4.97
CA THR A 358 7.09 -21.48 -4.29
C THR A 358 6.91 -21.54 -2.78
N GLY A 359 6.17 -20.57 -2.20
CA GLY A 359 5.90 -20.57 -0.76
C GLY A 359 5.13 -21.79 -0.29
N ALA A 360 4.18 -22.28 -1.08
CA ALA A 360 3.45 -23.51 -0.78
C ALA A 360 4.34 -24.77 -0.84
N GLU A 361 5.22 -24.86 -1.84
CA GLU A 361 6.22 -25.93 -1.93
C GLU A 361 7.12 -25.94 -0.70
N GLN A 362 7.68 -24.81 -0.31
CA GLN A 362 8.51 -24.64 0.89
C GLN A 362 7.77 -25.02 2.18
N PHE A 363 6.51 -24.60 2.31
CA PHE A 363 5.65 -24.91 3.46
C PHE A 363 5.40 -26.41 3.57
N LEU A 364 5.00 -27.06 2.47
CA LEU A 364 4.72 -28.50 2.42
C LEU A 364 5.99 -29.35 2.67
N GLU A 365 7.12 -28.95 2.09
CA GLU A 365 8.41 -29.63 2.31
C GLU A 365 8.85 -29.51 3.77
N THR A 366 8.74 -28.33 4.37
CA THR A 366 9.08 -28.11 5.78
C THR A 366 8.18 -28.96 6.69
N TYR A 367 6.88 -28.97 6.46
CA TYR A 367 5.95 -29.83 7.21
C TYR A 367 6.32 -31.31 7.13
N ASN A 368 6.52 -31.83 5.92
CA ASN A 368 6.87 -33.22 5.71
C ASN A 368 8.19 -33.64 6.39
N ASP A 369 9.18 -32.73 6.36
CA ASP A 369 10.48 -32.93 6.99
C ASP A 369 10.36 -32.94 8.51
N VAL A 370 9.63 -31.98 9.08
CA VAL A 370 9.41 -31.84 10.52
C VAL A 370 8.68 -33.08 11.07
N VAL A 371 7.55 -33.46 10.49
CA VAL A 371 6.75 -34.63 10.94
C VAL A 371 7.53 -35.93 10.81
N LYS A 372 8.43 -36.04 9.84
CA LYS A 372 9.26 -37.24 9.64
C LYS A 372 10.42 -37.36 10.62
N ARG A 373 11.04 -36.22 10.99
CA ARG A 373 12.31 -36.21 11.75
C ARG A 373 12.14 -36.03 13.25
N PHE A 374 11.09 -35.36 13.69
CA PHE A 374 10.91 -34.96 15.08
C PHE A 374 9.82 -35.81 15.78
N THR A 375 9.96 -36.01 17.08
CA THR A 375 9.00 -36.60 18.00
C THR A 375 9.06 -35.87 19.32
N GLY A 376 7.92 -35.74 20.02
CA GLY A 376 7.83 -34.99 21.29
C GLY A 376 7.71 -33.48 21.08
N PRO A 377 8.19 -32.66 22.05
CA PRO A 377 8.06 -31.22 22.01
C PRO A 377 8.76 -30.60 20.80
N PHE A 378 8.10 -29.62 20.15
CA PHE A 378 8.66 -28.93 19.00
C PHE A 378 8.16 -27.48 18.95
N GLN A 379 9.07 -26.51 18.84
CA GLN A 379 8.77 -25.08 18.93
C GLN A 379 7.98 -24.76 20.23
N GLU A 380 6.78 -24.19 20.11
CA GLU A 380 5.91 -23.91 21.26
C GLU A 380 4.96 -25.07 21.62
N SER A 381 4.79 -26.05 20.73
CA SER A 381 3.94 -27.22 20.94
C SER A 381 4.56 -28.26 21.85
N GLU A 382 3.73 -28.84 22.73
CA GLU A 382 4.17 -29.88 23.68
C GLU A 382 4.49 -31.22 23.01
N ASP A 383 3.90 -31.46 21.84
CA ASP A 383 4.12 -32.67 21.05
C ASP A 383 3.90 -32.34 19.56
N ILE A 384 4.69 -33.00 18.70
CA ILE A 384 4.65 -32.84 17.25
C ILE A 384 3.27 -33.14 16.64
N SER A 385 2.49 -34.03 17.26
CA SER A 385 1.12 -34.34 16.81
C SER A 385 0.17 -33.16 16.96
N ARG A 386 0.55 -32.17 17.77
CA ARG A 386 -0.18 -30.93 18.02
C ARG A 386 0.51 -29.70 17.43
N LEU A 387 1.41 -29.91 16.49
CA LEU A 387 2.15 -28.83 15.80
C LEU A 387 1.18 -27.75 15.29
N SER A 388 1.38 -26.50 15.75
CA SER A 388 0.54 -25.38 15.34
C SER A 388 0.96 -24.83 13.96
N PHE A 389 0.13 -24.01 13.35
CA PHE A 389 0.49 -23.29 12.13
C PHE A 389 1.68 -22.34 12.39
N THR A 390 1.63 -21.62 13.50
CA THR A 390 2.68 -20.65 13.87
C THR A 390 4.00 -21.32 14.21
N ASP A 391 3.99 -22.54 14.79
CA ASP A 391 5.20 -23.33 15.00
C ASP A 391 5.89 -23.72 13.68
N LEU A 392 5.10 -24.10 12.66
CA LEU A 392 5.67 -24.44 11.37
C LEU A 392 6.24 -23.19 10.66
N ILE A 393 5.56 -22.05 10.75
CA ILE A 393 6.08 -20.79 10.23
C ILE A 393 7.35 -20.38 10.99
N GLN A 394 7.41 -20.55 12.32
CA GLN A 394 8.62 -20.28 13.11
C GLN A 394 9.78 -21.17 12.65
N GLU A 395 9.54 -22.44 12.43
CA GLU A 395 10.55 -23.37 11.91
C GLU A 395 11.07 -22.91 10.53
N MET A 396 10.19 -22.42 9.66
CA MET A 396 10.61 -21.87 8.37
C MET A 396 11.51 -20.64 8.54
N ILE A 397 11.18 -19.75 9.48
CA ILE A 397 12.04 -18.60 9.83
C ILE A 397 13.41 -19.07 10.33
N ASP A 398 13.44 -20.09 11.20
CA ASP A 398 14.66 -20.66 11.77
C ASP A 398 15.54 -21.37 10.70
N ARG A 399 14.92 -21.75 9.58
CA ARG A 399 15.60 -22.28 8.37
C ARG A 399 15.96 -21.20 7.34
N ASP A 400 15.92 -19.93 7.73
CA ASP A 400 16.26 -18.78 6.89
C ASP A 400 15.31 -18.57 5.67
N PHE A 401 14.07 -19.04 5.72
CA PHE A 401 13.06 -18.64 4.74
C PHE A 401 12.58 -17.22 5.01
N ASP A 402 12.38 -16.44 3.94
CA ASP A 402 11.85 -15.08 4.04
C ASP A 402 10.33 -15.12 4.22
N ILE A 403 9.88 -14.93 5.44
CA ILE A 403 8.45 -14.78 5.79
C ILE A 403 8.14 -13.29 5.89
N HIS A 404 7.23 -12.83 5.03
CA HIS A 404 6.82 -11.42 5.00
C HIS A 404 5.49 -11.22 5.73
N TYR A 405 5.19 -9.98 6.07
CA TYR A 405 3.87 -9.63 6.58
C TYR A 405 3.29 -8.40 5.86
N MET A 406 1.97 -8.42 5.71
CA MET A 406 1.18 -7.27 5.28
C MET A 406 0.61 -6.61 6.53
N GLU A 407 1.05 -5.38 6.82
CA GLU A 407 0.55 -4.64 7.97
C GLU A 407 -0.85 -4.10 7.70
N ILE A 408 -1.73 -4.29 8.67
CA ILE A 408 -3.06 -3.67 8.76
C ILE A 408 -3.22 -2.93 10.08
N HIS A 409 -4.23 -2.07 10.16
CA HIS A 409 -4.67 -1.41 11.38
C HIS A 409 -6.17 -1.59 11.52
N LYS A 410 -6.61 -2.60 12.29
CA LYS A 410 -8.03 -2.99 12.40
C LYS A 410 -8.63 -3.49 11.07
N GLY A 411 -9.96 -3.46 10.95
CA GLY A 411 -10.68 -3.95 9.77
C GLY A 411 -10.94 -5.47 9.80
N TRP A 412 -10.77 -6.07 10.97
CA TRP A 412 -11.04 -7.48 11.23
C TRP A 412 -11.54 -7.68 12.66
N LEU A 413 -12.13 -8.84 12.91
CA LEU A 413 -12.61 -9.22 14.24
C LEU A 413 -12.62 -10.74 14.36
N GLU A 414 -12.03 -11.26 15.42
CA GLU A 414 -12.09 -12.68 15.79
C GLU A 414 -13.22 -12.92 16.82
N ILE A 415 -13.95 -14.04 16.69
CA ILE A 415 -15.10 -14.33 17.52
C ILE A 415 -14.76 -15.45 18.50
N HIS A 416 -14.43 -15.12 19.75
CA HIS A 416 -14.13 -16.09 20.79
C HIS A 416 -15.25 -16.27 21.82
N ASN A 417 -16.07 -15.22 22.05
CA ASN A 417 -17.05 -15.17 23.11
C ASN A 417 -18.32 -14.40 22.70
N ALA A 418 -19.29 -14.30 23.61
CA ALA A 418 -20.56 -13.63 23.34
C ALA A 418 -20.42 -12.08 23.19
N GLU A 419 -19.41 -11.47 23.78
CA GLU A 419 -19.15 -10.05 23.64
C GLU A 419 -18.66 -9.70 22.24
N HIS A 420 -17.80 -10.57 21.67
CA HIS A 420 -17.35 -10.44 20.28
C HIS A 420 -18.51 -10.54 19.28
N ILE A 421 -19.56 -11.37 19.57
CA ILE A 421 -20.76 -11.42 18.74
C ILE A 421 -21.46 -10.05 18.73
N THR A 422 -21.59 -9.43 19.89
CA THR A 422 -22.23 -8.11 20.02
C THR A 422 -21.41 -7.04 19.30
N LEU A 423 -20.09 -7.11 19.37
CA LEU A 423 -19.20 -6.19 18.66
C LEU A 423 -19.28 -6.39 17.15
N ALA A 424 -19.29 -7.64 16.68
CA ALA A 424 -19.46 -7.98 15.28
C ALA A 424 -20.79 -7.46 14.72
N GLN A 425 -21.89 -7.60 15.46
CA GLN A 425 -23.19 -7.07 15.07
C GLN A 425 -23.19 -5.55 14.88
N LYS A 426 -22.39 -4.81 15.67
CA LYS A 426 -22.26 -3.36 15.53
C LYS A 426 -21.36 -2.94 14.37
N SER A 427 -20.28 -3.70 14.12
CA SER A 427 -19.24 -3.33 13.15
C SER A 427 -19.51 -3.83 11.74
N PHE A 428 -20.22 -4.97 11.59
CA PHE A 428 -20.53 -5.62 10.32
C PHE A 428 -22.02 -5.63 9.99
N SER A 429 -22.86 -4.84 10.71
CA SER A 429 -24.22 -4.54 10.27
C SER A 429 -24.13 -3.63 9.05
N ALA A 430 -24.49 -4.17 7.88
CA ALA A 430 -24.51 -3.47 6.59
C ALA A 430 -25.57 -2.36 6.55
#